data_c56f835f8709c50ef166f4bca8bd495e
#
_entry.id   c56f835f8709c50ef166f4bca8bd495e
#
_cell.length_a   1.000
_cell.length_b   1.000
_cell.length_c   1.000
_cell.angle_alpha   90.00
_cell.angle_beta   90.00
_cell.angle_gamma   90.00
#
_symmetry.space_group_name_H-M   'P 1'
#
loop_
_entity.id
_entity.type
_entity.pdbx_description
1 polymer ?
#
loop_
_entity_poly.entity_id
_entity_poly.type
_entity_poly.pdbx_seq_one_letter_code
_entity_poly.pdbx_strand_id
1 'polypeptide(L)'
;MKKIIFLFTALVSIPSISKIETLDRIAVIVDDGILMESQIDIALEEIIKRYDAQNIPKPAINVLREQTIEKLVVEELQLQMAERAGVRISDAELNATVARIASNNGMSLEDFILYLDGEGESYQRLRNNIKKEMTVQRVQRGRVGSSINITDKEFEAFLATDESLKQLEPELLVRQILVKTSNEASEVLEKINTGLDFEVLAKEFSISSNASEGGLMNWRKKSDMPSLYAEGLEGVDVGQVSSPLKSGAGLHILKVEEKRGDFVQYEDQWLVRHILLMPSEIRNEEASELELIDIRKRVINGEDFSTLAKEFSEDPGSAQKGGELDWMGKGITAAEFEATFTTIEEGIVSEVFQTEFGFHFLELLDQRNKDMTNEAIENRAFNILYSRKYDEELENTLRSMRAEAFVEIKDLD
;
A
#
# COMPACT_ATOMS: atom_id res chain seq x y z
N MET A 1 23.26 -55.72 84.31
CA MET A 1 24.07 -55.89 83.10
C MET A 1 23.34 -55.28 81.93
N LYS A 2 23.64 -54.04 81.56
CA LYS A 2 23.00 -53.31 80.39
C LYS A 2 23.92 -53.56 79.20
N LYS A 3 23.36 -54.20 78.15
CA LYS A 3 24.03 -54.38 76.86
C LYS A 3 23.81 -53.14 76.03
N ILE A 4 24.87 -52.43 75.65
CA ILE A 4 24.91 -51.32 74.73
C ILE A 4 25.11 -51.92 73.34
N ILE A 5 24.10 -51.72 72.42
CA ILE A 5 24.21 -52.08 71.02
C ILE A 5 24.70 -50.87 70.27
N PHE A 6 25.94 -50.97 69.70
CA PHE A 6 26.47 -49.96 68.76
C PHE A 6 25.89 -50.19 67.41
N LEU A 7 25.14 -49.19 66.92
CA LEU A 7 24.58 -49.14 65.54
C LEU A 7 25.65 -48.50 64.65
N PHE A 8 26.24 -49.26 63.78
CA PHE A 8 27.22 -48.76 62.77
C PHE A 8 26.44 -48.27 61.57
N THR A 9 26.28 -46.95 61.40
CA THR A 9 25.68 -46.32 60.20
C THR A 9 26.78 -46.26 59.13
N ALA A 10 26.69 -47.12 58.13
CA ALA A 10 27.49 -47.04 56.90
C ALA A 10 27.05 -45.86 56.07
N LEU A 11 27.86 -44.81 55.92
CA LEU A 11 27.69 -43.71 55.02
C LEU A 11 27.93 -44.20 53.57
N VAL A 12 26.88 -44.49 52.84
CA VAL A 12 26.99 -44.75 51.42
C VAL A 12 27.12 -43.39 50.69
N SER A 13 28.34 -43.05 50.27
CA SER A 13 28.61 -41.94 49.39
C SER A 13 28.08 -42.28 48.01
N ILE A 14 26.92 -41.68 47.62
CA ILE A 14 26.40 -41.71 46.25
C ILE A 14 27.32 -40.80 45.43
N PRO A 15 28.00 -41.30 44.37
CA PRO A 15 28.75 -40.43 43.50
C PRO A 15 27.75 -39.53 42.80
N SER A 16 27.82 -38.22 43.03
CA SER A 16 27.15 -37.23 42.21
C SER A 16 27.71 -37.34 40.79
N ILE A 17 26.96 -37.94 39.89
CA ILE A 17 27.25 -37.86 38.46
C ILE A 17 27.01 -36.41 38.08
N SER A 18 28.08 -35.62 38.09
CA SER A 18 28.09 -34.30 37.48
C SER A 18 27.76 -34.50 36.01
N LYS A 19 26.57 -34.02 35.58
CA LYS A 19 26.22 -33.91 34.17
C LYS A 19 27.26 -32.97 33.56
N ILE A 20 28.12 -33.49 32.70
CA ILE A 20 29.06 -32.67 31.95
C ILE A 20 28.18 -31.84 31.02
N GLU A 21 27.91 -30.59 31.36
CA GLU A 21 27.37 -29.64 30.42
C GLU A 21 28.48 -29.38 29.40
N THR A 22 28.26 -29.83 28.19
CA THR A 22 29.12 -29.48 27.06
C THR A 22 29.02 -27.99 26.88
N LEU A 23 30.09 -27.25 27.11
CA LEU A 23 30.18 -25.83 26.81
C LEU A 23 30.00 -25.67 25.30
N ASP A 24 29.12 -24.75 24.90
CA ASP A 24 28.90 -24.42 23.51
C ASP A 24 30.19 -23.90 22.86
N ARG A 25 30.44 -24.25 21.60
CA ARG A 25 31.69 -23.90 20.92
C ARG A 25 31.46 -22.78 19.91
N ILE A 26 32.46 -21.91 19.76
CA ILE A 26 32.47 -20.91 18.69
C ILE A 26 32.68 -21.63 17.37
N ALA A 27 31.67 -21.58 16.48
CA ALA A 27 31.72 -22.19 15.16
C ALA A 27 32.24 -21.23 14.11
N VAL A 28 31.83 -19.95 14.19
CA VAL A 28 32.22 -18.93 13.20
C VAL A 28 32.50 -17.61 13.91
N ILE A 29 33.56 -16.92 13.51
CA ILE A 29 33.81 -15.52 13.85
C ILE A 29 33.39 -14.67 12.67
N VAL A 30 32.60 -13.62 12.91
CA VAL A 30 32.08 -12.74 11.90
C VAL A 30 32.33 -11.29 12.35
N ASP A 31 33.33 -10.63 11.78
CA ASP A 31 33.79 -9.31 12.23
C ASP A 31 33.96 -9.25 13.77
N ASP A 32 33.15 -8.47 14.45
CA ASP A 32 33.14 -8.30 15.92
C ASP A 32 32.23 -9.32 16.64
N GLY A 33 31.49 -10.17 15.92
CA GLY A 33 30.54 -11.14 16.45
C GLY A 33 31.00 -12.59 16.34
N ILE A 34 30.22 -13.48 16.93
CA ILE A 34 30.45 -14.92 16.90
C ILE A 34 29.14 -15.68 16.66
N LEU A 35 29.25 -16.81 15.96
CA LEU A 35 28.17 -17.79 15.87
C LEU A 35 28.61 -19.06 16.66
N MET A 36 27.72 -19.51 17.52
CA MET A 36 27.91 -20.72 18.29
C MET A 36 27.45 -21.95 17.50
N GLU A 37 28.04 -23.11 17.78
CA GLU A 37 27.66 -24.36 17.13
C GLU A 37 26.19 -24.70 17.37
N SER A 38 25.69 -24.51 18.57
CA SER A 38 24.28 -24.72 18.89
C SER A 38 23.31 -23.85 18.06
N GLN A 39 23.70 -22.62 17.70
CA GLN A 39 22.88 -21.75 16.85
C GLN A 39 22.77 -22.32 15.43
N ILE A 40 23.88 -22.87 14.92
CA ILE A 40 23.92 -23.51 13.59
C ILE A 40 23.04 -24.77 13.59
N ASP A 41 23.18 -25.60 14.63
CA ASP A 41 22.44 -26.86 14.73
C ASP A 41 20.92 -26.61 14.84
N ILE A 42 20.51 -25.65 15.66
CA ILE A 42 19.09 -25.25 15.78
C ILE A 42 18.56 -24.75 14.44
N ALA A 43 19.28 -23.86 13.77
CA ALA A 43 18.84 -23.32 12.47
C ALA A 43 18.79 -24.39 11.38
N LEU A 44 19.75 -25.34 11.39
CA LEU A 44 19.77 -26.47 10.48
C LEU A 44 18.58 -27.42 10.72
N GLU A 45 18.28 -27.71 11.98
CA GLU A 45 17.11 -28.54 12.34
C GLU A 45 15.80 -27.90 11.88
N GLU A 46 15.65 -26.58 12.05
CA GLU A 46 14.47 -25.85 11.56
C GLU A 46 14.34 -25.92 10.04
N ILE A 47 15.46 -25.82 9.31
CA ILE A 47 15.45 -25.97 7.84
C ILE A 47 15.05 -27.39 7.45
N ILE A 48 15.60 -28.41 8.11
CA ILE A 48 15.27 -29.82 7.86
C ILE A 48 13.78 -30.07 8.09
N LYS A 49 13.24 -29.62 9.24
CA LYS A 49 11.79 -29.74 9.57
C LYS A 49 10.91 -29.10 8.48
N ARG A 50 11.35 -27.97 7.92
CA ARG A 50 10.61 -27.28 6.82
C ARG A 50 10.58 -28.10 5.55
N TYR A 51 11.72 -28.70 5.13
CA TYR A 51 11.78 -29.59 3.99
C TYR A 51 10.86 -30.81 4.18
N ASP A 52 10.84 -31.39 5.39
CA ASP A 52 9.99 -32.52 5.73
C ASP A 52 8.51 -32.16 5.69
N ALA A 53 8.13 -31.03 6.28
CA ALA A 53 6.74 -30.55 6.30
C ALA A 53 6.20 -30.25 4.88
N GLN A 54 7.06 -29.82 3.97
CA GLN A 54 6.69 -29.52 2.58
C GLN A 54 6.82 -30.74 1.64
N ASN A 55 7.30 -31.88 2.15
CA ASN A 55 7.58 -33.09 1.35
C ASN A 55 8.54 -32.83 0.16
N ILE A 56 9.53 -31.95 0.33
CA ILE A 56 10.52 -31.59 -0.67
C ILE A 56 11.80 -32.41 -0.46
N PRO A 57 12.43 -32.99 -1.51
CA PRO A 57 13.70 -33.68 -1.38
C PRO A 57 14.78 -32.78 -0.79
N LYS A 58 15.45 -33.24 0.29
CA LYS A 58 16.51 -32.51 0.98
C LYS A 58 17.84 -32.61 0.23
N PRO A 59 18.60 -31.52 0.09
CA PRO A 59 20.02 -31.58 -0.26
C PRO A 59 20.83 -32.40 0.75
N ALA A 60 22.08 -32.73 0.40
CA ALA A 60 22.97 -33.39 1.34
C ALA A 60 23.18 -32.51 2.60
N ILE A 61 23.29 -33.13 3.74
CA ILE A 61 23.34 -32.44 5.07
C ILE A 61 24.48 -31.42 5.16
N ASN A 62 25.65 -31.76 4.58
CA ASN A 62 26.79 -30.85 4.53
C ASN A 62 26.47 -29.58 3.73
N VAL A 63 25.78 -29.70 2.61
CA VAL A 63 25.35 -28.56 1.79
C VAL A 63 24.34 -27.68 2.57
N LEU A 64 23.38 -28.30 3.24
CA LEU A 64 22.43 -27.57 4.10
C LEU A 64 23.13 -26.84 5.25
N ARG A 65 24.15 -27.50 5.87
CA ARG A 65 24.94 -26.86 6.94
C ARG A 65 25.70 -25.65 6.42
N GLU A 66 26.39 -25.77 5.29
CA GLU A 66 27.10 -24.64 4.66
C GLU A 66 26.17 -23.49 4.35
N GLN A 67 25.00 -23.76 3.75
CA GLN A 67 23.99 -22.74 3.48
C GLN A 67 23.44 -22.10 4.74
N THR A 68 23.28 -22.89 5.82
CA THR A 68 22.82 -22.39 7.12
C THR A 68 23.86 -21.46 7.73
N ILE A 69 25.13 -21.83 7.69
CA ILE A 69 26.24 -20.98 8.18
C ILE A 69 26.26 -19.67 7.42
N GLU A 70 26.22 -19.70 6.09
CA GLU A 70 26.24 -18.49 5.27
C GLU A 70 25.06 -17.58 5.56
N LYS A 71 23.85 -18.13 5.72
CA LYS A 71 22.67 -17.38 6.13
C LYS A 71 22.87 -16.69 7.49
N LEU A 72 23.38 -17.42 8.48
CA LEU A 72 23.61 -16.87 9.82
C LEU A 72 24.72 -15.82 9.83
N VAL A 73 25.76 -15.99 9.02
CA VAL A 73 26.82 -14.98 8.83
C VAL A 73 26.23 -13.68 8.30
N VAL A 74 25.42 -13.76 7.25
CA VAL A 74 24.76 -12.57 6.65
C VAL A 74 23.79 -11.93 7.65
N GLU A 75 23.06 -12.72 8.44
CA GLU A 75 22.18 -12.21 9.50
C GLU A 75 22.97 -11.47 10.58
N GLU A 76 24.08 -12.06 11.06
CA GLU A 76 24.96 -11.44 12.07
C GLU A 76 25.53 -10.10 11.57
N LEU A 77 26.02 -10.04 10.33
CA LEU A 77 26.52 -8.80 9.74
C LEU A 77 25.44 -7.70 9.69
N GLN A 78 24.20 -8.07 9.37
CA GLN A 78 23.09 -7.13 9.38
C GLN A 78 22.73 -6.66 10.80
N LEU A 79 22.81 -7.53 11.80
CA LEU A 79 22.59 -7.16 13.20
C LEU A 79 23.67 -6.19 13.70
N GLN A 80 24.93 -6.42 13.36
CA GLN A 80 26.02 -5.49 13.66
C GLN A 80 25.85 -4.14 12.94
N MET A 81 25.40 -4.16 11.67
CA MET A 81 25.08 -2.94 10.96
C MET A 81 23.92 -2.19 11.63
N ALA A 82 22.90 -2.90 12.11
CA ALA A 82 21.79 -2.31 12.85
C ALA A 82 22.23 -1.67 14.15
N GLU A 83 23.13 -2.34 14.88
CA GLU A 83 23.72 -1.82 16.13
C GLU A 83 24.52 -0.53 15.87
N ARG A 84 25.42 -0.54 14.87
CA ARG A 84 26.18 0.64 14.44
C ARG A 84 25.29 1.80 13.98
N ALA A 85 24.15 1.49 13.35
CA ALA A 85 23.16 2.49 12.93
C ALA A 85 22.22 2.94 14.07
N GLY A 86 22.34 2.40 15.27
CA GLY A 86 21.48 2.73 16.41
C GLY A 86 20.03 2.27 16.26
N VAL A 87 19.77 1.27 15.42
CA VAL A 87 18.43 0.70 15.21
C VAL A 87 17.96 0.00 16.48
N ARG A 88 16.77 0.36 16.96
CA ARG A 88 16.18 -0.25 18.16
C ARG A 88 14.72 -0.59 17.91
N ILE A 89 14.31 -1.76 18.38
CA ILE A 89 12.92 -2.21 18.41
C ILE A 89 12.41 -2.05 19.84
N SER A 90 11.38 -1.25 20.01
CA SER A 90 10.76 -1.05 21.33
C SER A 90 9.92 -2.29 21.73
N ASP A 91 9.75 -2.46 23.06
CA ASP A 91 8.88 -3.54 23.56
C ASP A 91 7.43 -3.40 23.12
N ALA A 92 6.95 -2.16 22.96
CA ALA A 92 5.59 -1.90 22.47
C ALA A 92 5.40 -2.40 21.01
N GLU A 93 6.35 -2.09 20.12
CA GLU A 93 6.33 -2.58 18.72
C GLU A 93 6.44 -4.11 18.64
N LEU A 94 7.32 -4.68 19.45
CA LEU A 94 7.51 -6.13 19.51
C LEU A 94 6.23 -6.83 20.00
N ASN A 95 5.61 -6.31 21.08
CA ASN A 95 4.36 -6.84 21.62
C ASN A 95 3.21 -6.74 20.60
N ALA A 96 3.08 -5.61 19.90
CA ALA A 96 2.08 -5.43 18.84
C ALA A 96 2.29 -6.43 17.68
N THR A 97 3.55 -6.69 17.31
CA THR A 97 3.88 -7.67 16.26
C THR A 97 3.53 -9.09 16.67
N VAL A 98 3.87 -9.49 17.90
CA VAL A 98 3.53 -10.83 18.43
C VAL A 98 2.01 -11.00 18.54
N ALA A 99 1.29 -9.98 19.03
CA ALA A 99 -0.18 -10.01 19.11
C ALA A 99 -0.82 -10.14 17.73
N ARG A 100 -0.29 -9.47 16.71
CA ARG A 100 -0.74 -9.61 15.33
C ARG A 100 -0.49 -11.01 14.77
N ILE A 101 0.65 -11.63 15.08
CA ILE A 101 0.93 -13.02 14.68
C ILE A 101 -0.09 -13.96 15.32
N ALA A 102 -0.38 -13.81 16.62
CA ALA A 102 -1.42 -14.58 17.31
C ALA A 102 -2.79 -14.40 16.63
N SER A 103 -3.20 -13.16 16.38
CA SER A 103 -4.47 -12.83 15.71
C SER A 103 -4.55 -13.42 14.30
N ASN A 104 -3.48 -13.40 13.51
CA ASN A 104 -3.45 -14.01 12.18
C ASN A 104 -3.60 -15.54 12.22
N ASN A 105 -3.29 -16.17 13.36
CA ASN A 105 -3.54 -17.58 13.62
C ASN A 105 -4.92 -17.83 14.29
N GLY A 106 -5.76 -16.81 14.38
CA GLY A 106 -7.09 -16.90 14.99
C GLY A 106 -7.07 -17.05 16.51
N MET A 107 -6.00 -16.65 17.18
CA MET A 107 -5.79 -16.84 18.61
C MET A 107 -5.63 -15.50 19.34
N SER A 108 -6.03 -15.47 20.63
CA SER A 108 -5.56 -14.42 21.53
C SER A 108 -4.06 -14.60 21.81
N LEU A 109 -3.38 -13.56 22.31
CA LEU A 109 -1.97 -13.67 22.70
C LEU A 109 -1.77 -14.74 23.80
N GLU A 110 -2.69 -14.84 24.74
CA GLU A 110 -2.64 -15.82 25.84
C GLU A 110 -2.78 -17.25 25.32
N ASP A 111 -3.78 -17.51 24.45
CA ASP A 111 -3.96 -18.82 23.82
C ASP A 111 -2.79 -19.21 22.94
N PHE A 112 -2.18 -18.22 22.25
CA PHE A 112 -1.02 -18.45 21.42
C PHE A 112 0.22 -18.84 22.25
N ILE A 113 0.43 -18.24 23.42
CA ILE A 113 1.51 -18.64 24.35
C ILE A 113 1.28 -20.07 24.85
N LEU A 114 0.04 -20.44 25.21
CA LEU A 114 -0.30 -21.80 25.62
C LEU A 114 -0.13 -22.82 24.49
N TYR A 115 -0.48 -22.45 23.28
CA TYR A 115 -0.26 -23.26 22.08
C TYR A 115 1.23 -23.55 21.86
N LEU A 116 2.10 -22.53 21.93
CA LEU A 116 3.54 -22.70 21.79
C LEU A 116 4.11 -23.64 22.85
N ASP A 117 3.69 -23.49 24.10
CA ASP A 117 4.12 -24.36 25.20
C ASP A 117 3.69 -25.83 24.97
N GLY A 118 2.49 -26.02 24.45
CA GLY A 118 1.96 -27.34 24.06
C GLY A 118 2.76 -28.00 22.92
N GLU A 119 3.30 -27.21 21.99
CA GLU A 119 4.17 -27.67 20.91
C GLU A 119 5.66 -27.81 21.34
N GLY A 120 5.97 -27.49 22.59
CA GLY A 120 7.35 -27.51 23.11
C GLY A 120 8.22 -26.33 22.62
N GLU A 121 7.58 -25.27 22.12
CA GLU A 121 8.24 -24.06 21.62
C GLU A 121 8.32 -22.96 22.70
N SER A 122 9.49 -22.34 22.86
CA SER A 122 9.67 -21.27 23.84
C SER A 122 9.14 -19.93 23.30
N TYR A 123 8.15 -19.36 23.98
CA TYR A 123 7.68 -18.00 23.71
C TYR A 123 8.81 -16.96 23.71
N GLN A 124 9.75 -17.07 24.65
CA GLN A 124 10.91 -16.17 24.74
C GLN A 124 11.83 -16.30 23.52
N ARG A 125 12.05 -17.52 23.04
CA ARG A 125 12.84 -17.77 21.81
C ARG A 125 12.15 -17.17 20.60
N LEU A 126 10.85 -17.41 20.42
CA LEU A 126 10.06 -16.82 19.35
C LEU A 126 10.13 -15.28 19.40
N ARG A 127 9.92 -14.68 20.57
CA ARG A 127 10.00 -13.24 20.77
C ARG A 127 11.37 -12.66 20.38
N ASN A 128 12.45 -13.33 20.75
CA ASN A 128 13.80 -12.92 20.39
C ASN A 128 14.05 -13.03 18.88
N ASN A 129 13.56 -14.09 18.24
CA ASN A 129 13.66 -14.26 16.78
C ASN A 129 12.88 -13.17 16.03
N ILE A 130 11.66 -12.87 16.46
CA ILE A 130 10.86 -11.76 15.91
C ILE A 130 11.60 -10.43 16.05
N LYS A 131 12.21 -10.17 17.23
CA LYS A 131 12.98 -8.94 17.45
C LYS A 131 14.17 -8.83 16.51
N LYS A 132 14.91 -9.93 16.30
CA LYS A 132 16.02 -9.99 15.34
C LYS A 132 15.53 -9.70 13.92
N GLU A 133 14.48 -10.38 13.50
CA GLU A 133 13.89 -10.18 12.17
C GLU A 133 13.43 -8.75 11.94
N MET A 134 12.71 -8.15 12.90
CA MET A 134 12.31 -6.75 12.85
C MET A 134 13.51 -5.81 12.77
N THR A 135 14.59 -6.11 13.47
CA THR A 135 15.83 -5.32 13.45
C THR A 135 16.48 -5.38 12.08
N VAL A 136 16.63 -6.59 11.51
CA VAL A 136 17.19 -6.80 10.17
C VAL A 136 16.33 -6.11 9.12
N GLN A 137 15.01 -6.28 9.14
CA GLN A 137 14.11 -5.61 8.20
C GLN A 137 14.18 -4.08 8.30
N ARG A 138 14.33 -3.53 9.51
CA ARG A 138 14.44 -2.09 9.72
C ARG A 138 15.73 -1.53 9.14
N VAL A 139 16.86 -2.18 9.36
CA VAL A 139 18.14 -1.73 8.83
C VAL A 139 18.22 -1.90 7.32
N GLN A 140 17.69 -3.00 6.76
CA GLN A 140 17.56 -3.19 5.32
C GLN A 140 16.74 -2.07 4.70
N ARG A 141 15.54 -1.79 5.24
CA ARG A 141 14.67 -0.74 4.74
C ARG A 141 15.31 0.64 4.78
N GLY A 142 16.01 0.96 5.87
CA GLY A 142 16.73 2.23 5.99
C GLY A 142 17.92 2.33 5.02
N ARG A 143 18.71 1.27 4.88
CA ARG A 143 19.91 1.27 4.06
C ARG A 143 19.58 1.21 2.56
N VAL A 144 18.76 0.26 2.16
CA VAL A 144 18.39 0.01 0.77
C VAL A 144 17.38 1.04 0.28
N GLY A 145 16.34 1.34 1.09
CA GLY A 145 15.30 2.28 0.69
C GLY A 145 15.82 3.68 0.40
N SER A 146 16.88 4.11 1.11
CA SER A 146 17.49 5.44 0.86
C SER A 146 18.33 5.51 -0.41
N SER A 147 18.76 4.39 -0.98
CA SER A 147 19.54 4.31 -2.21
C SER A 147 18.69 4.14 -3.47
N ILE A 148 17.42 3.75 -3.32
CA ILE A 148 16.53 3.57 -4.46
C ILE A 148 16.09 4.94 -5.00
N ASN A 149 16.40 5.16 -6.27
CA ASN A 149 15.89 6.27 -7.04
C ASN A 149 15.22 5.72 -8.30
N ILE A 150 13.96 6.09 -8.52
CA ILE A 150 13.21 5.81 -9.74
C ILE A 150 13.05 7.13 -10.46
N THR A 151 13.65 7.23 -11.62
CA THR A 151 13.52 8.41 -12.48
C THR A 151 12.24 8.33 -13.31
N ASP A 152 11.68 9.48 -13.70
CA ASP A 152 10.49 9.54 -14.55
C ASP A 152 10.69 8.73 -15.85
N LYS A 153 11.90 8.85 -16.44
CA LYS A 153 12.25 8.09 -17.64
C LYS A 153 12.23 6.57 -17.46
N GLU A 154 12.71 6.08 -16.32
CA GLU A 154 12.66 4.65 -15.99
C GLU A 154 11.22 4.20 -15.78
N PHE A 155 10.44 5.03 -15.11
CA PHE A 155 9.02 4.74 -14.85
C PHE A 155 8.21 4.70 -16.14
N GLU A 156 8.35 5.70 -17.00
CA GLU A 156 7.71 5.71 -18.33
C GLU A 156 8.14 4.51 -19.20
N ALA A 157 9.45 4.20 -19.20
CA ALA A 157 9.94 3.03 -19.91
C ALA A 157 9.35 1.72 -19.37
N PHE A 158 9.18 1.60 -18.06
CA PHE A 158 8.54 0.45 -17.45
C PHE A 158 7.06 0.34 -17.83
N LEU A 159 6.31 1.44 -17.79
CA LEU A 159 4.90 1.47 -18.22
C LEU A 159 4.71 1.04 -19.69
N ALA A 160 5.70 1.35 -20.55
CA ALA A 160 5.67 0.96 -21.96
C ALA A 160 6.08 -0.50 -22.22
N THR A 161 6.45 -1.29 -21.21
CA THR A 161 6.84 -2.69 -21.41
C THR A 161 5.64 -3.57 -21.69
N ASP A 162 5.80 -4.61 -22.52
CA ASP A 162 4.77 -5.62 -22.79
C ASP A 162 4.23 -6.27 -21.50
N GLU A 163 5.09 -6.45 -20.49
CA GLU A 163 4.71 -7.01 -19.20
C GLU A 163 3.76 -6.08 -18.44
N SER A 164 4.09 -4.77 -18.39
CA SER A 164 3.25 -3.77 -17.75
C SER A 164 1.90 -3.64 -18.47
N LEU A 165 1.92 -3.52 -19.80
CA LEU A 165 0.71 -3.42 -20.61
C LEU A 165 -0.21 -4.64 -20.44
N LYS A 166 0.36 -5.84 -20.37
CA LYS A 166 -0.43 -7.07 -20.17
C LYS A 166 -1.05 -7.19 -18.79
N GLN A 167 -0.38 -6.68 -17.76
CA GLN A 167 -0.84 -6.82 -16.36
C GLN A 167 -1.73 -5.67 -15.90
N LEU A 168 -1.44 -4.45 -16.33
CA LEU A 168 -2.01 -3.24 -15.75
C LEU A 168 -3.05 -2.56 -16.64
N GLU A 169 -2.89 -2.66 -17.97
CA GLU A 169 -3.74 -1.94 -18.90
C GLU A 169 -5.19 -2.46 -18.89
N PRO A 170 -6.19 -1.57 -18.75
CA PRO A 170 -7.59 -1.95 -18.80
C PRO A 170 -8.02 -2.29 -20.23
N GLU A 171 -9.06 -3.11 -20.36
CA GLU A 171 -9.78 -3.26 -21.61
C GLU A 171 -10.85 -2.18 -21.72
N LEU A 172 -11.00 -1.64 -22.91
CA LEU A 172 -12.00 -0.64 -23.28
C LEU A 172 -13.08 -1.26 -24.16
N LEU A 173 -14.32 -0.92 -23.89
CA LEU A 173 -15.44 -1.14 -24.78
C LEU A 173 -15.67 0.15 -25.56
N VAL A 174 -15.50 0.13 -26.87
CA VAL A 174 -15.53 1.33 -27.71
C VAL A 174 -16.63 1.19 -28.77
N ARG A 175 -17.32 2.30 -29.05
CA ARG A 175 -18.13 2.44 -30.27
C ARG A 175 -17.41 3.31 -31.26
N GLN A 176 -17.71 3.09 -32.57
CA GLN A 176 -17.20 3.95 -33.64
C GLN A 176 -18.31 4.41 -34.58
N ILE A 177 -18.15 5.63 -35.06
CA ILE A 177 -18.85 6.16 -36.23
C ILE A 177 -17.78 6.44 -37.28
N LEU A 178 -17.94 5.88 -38.48
CA LEU A 178 -17.08 6.17 -39.62
C LEU A 178 -17.88 6.92 -40.68
N VAL A 179 -17.42 8.10 -41.06
CA VAL A 179 -18.05 8.93 -42.12
C VAL A 179 -17.01 9.30 -43.18
N LYS A 180 -17.46 9.70 -44.36
CA LYS A 180 -16.55 9.99 -45.48
C LYS A 180 -16.01 11.41 -45.46
N THR A 181 -16.77 12.37 -44.98
CA THR A 181 -16.47 13.78 -45.11
C THR A 181 -16.38 14.50 -43.76
N SER A 182 -15.62 15.61 -43.72
CA SER A 182 -15.53 16.44 -42.53
C SER A 182 -16.87 17.10 -42.15
N ASN A 183 -17.73 17.38 -43.13
CA ASN A 183 -19.04 17.94 -42.86
C ASN A 183 -19.94 16.96 -42.12
N GLU A 184 -19.94 15.66 -42.54
CA GLU A 184 -20.67 14.62 -41.84
C GLU A 184 -20.12 14.41 -40.41
N ALA A 185 -18.79 14.44 -40.23
CA ALA A 185 -18.19 14.33 -38.91
C ALA A 185 -18.60 15.49 -37.99
N SER A 186 -18.61 16.72 -38.51
CA SER A 186 -19.07 17.90 -37.75
C SER A 186 -20.55 17.82 -37.39
N GLU A 187 -21.41 17.37 -38.31
CA GLU A 187 -22.84 17.17 -38.06
C GLU A 187 -23.05 16.12 -36.95
N VAL A 188 -22.34 14.99 -37.00
CA VAL A 188 -22.45 13.95 -35.99
C VAL A 188 -22.02 14.47 -34.61
N LEU A 189 -20.90 15.22 -34.54
CA LEU A 189 -20.45 15.79 -33.26
C LEU A 189 -21.43 16.84 -32.71
N GLU A 190 -22.01 17.66 -33.55
CA GLU A 190 -23.04 18.62 -33.14
C GLU A 190 -24.25 17.89 -32.54
N LYS A 191 -24.71 16.83 -33.21
CA LYS A 191 -25.82 16.00 -32.72
C LYS A 191 -25.51 15.32 -31.38
N ILE A 192 -24.29 14.81 -31.22
CA ILE A 192 -23.82 14.24 -29.93
C ILE A 192 -23.86 15.32 -28.84
N ASN A 193 -23.35 16.52 -29.12
CA ASN A 193 -23.33 17.63 -28.16
C ASN A 193 -24.73 18.12 -27.77
N THR A 194 -25.74 17.91 -28.64
CA THR A 194 -27.15 18.18 -28.31
C THR A 194 -27.82 17.03 -27.54
N GLY A 195 -27.10 15.98 -27.22
CA GLY A 195 -27.57 14.86 -26.38
C GLY A 195 -28.20 13.70 -27.17
N LEU A 196 -28.01 13.63 -28.49
CA LEU A 196 -28.45 12.46 -29.23
C LEU A 196 -27.52 11.26 -28.93
N ASP A 197 -28.16 10.12 -28.86
CA ASP A 197 -27.46 8.86 -28.52
C ASP A 197 -26.49 8.44 -29.63
N PHE A 198 -25.27 8.09 -29.24
CA PHE A 198 -24.19 7.69 -30.15
C PHE A 198 -24.54 6.43 -30.95
N GLU A 199 -25.24 5.46 -30.34
CA GLU A 199 -25.66 4.23 -31.01
C GLU A 199 -26.68 4.53 -32.14
N VAL A 200 -27.59 5.45 -31.90
CA VAL A 200 -28.59 5.90 -32.92
C VAL A 200 -27.87 6.57 -34.07
N LEU A 201 -26.94 7.47 -33.77
CA LEU A 201 -26.15 8.18 -34.80
C LEU A 201 -25.24 7.23 -35.58
N ALA A 202 -24.69 6.21 -34.91
CA ALA A 202 -23.89 5.17 -35.59
C ALA A 202 -24.71 4.39 -36.59
N LYS A 203 -25.95 4.04 -36.25
CA LYS A 203 -26.87 3.35 -37.19
C LYS A 203 -27.31 4.23 -38.37
N GLU A 204 -27.42 5.55 -38.19
CA GLU A 204 -27.87 6.50 -39.19
C GLU A 204 -26.74 6.95 -40.14
N PHE A 205 -25.57 7.29 -39.57
CA PHE A 205 -24.50 7.98 -40.32
C PHE A 205 -23.29 7.09 -40.63
N SER A 206 -23.06 6.03 -39.86
CA SER A 206 -21.82 5.26 -40.00
C SER A 206 -21.84 4.36 -41.24
N ILE A 207 -20.73 4.40 -42.00
CA ILE A 207 -20.44 3.47 -43.09
C ILE A 207 -19.59 2.26 -42.66
N SER A 208 -19.33 2.12 -41.38
CA SER A 208 -18.57 0.98 -40.85
C SER A 208 -19.39 -0.32 -40.89
N SER A 209 -18.72 -1.46 -40.91
CA SER A 209 -19.39 -2.77 -40.94
C SER A 209 -20.22 -3.08 -39.69
N ASN A 210 -19.92 -2.45 -38.55
CA ASN A 210 -20.64 -2.57 -37.29
C ASN A 210 -21.68 -1.45 -37.06
N ALA A 211 -22.03 -0.65 -38.09
CA ALA A 211 -23.00 0.42 -37.99
C ALA A 211 -24.38 -0.07 -37.49
N SER A 212 -24.84 -1.23 -37.97
CA SER A 212 -26.12 -1.85 -37.56
C SER A 212 -26.16 -2.25 -36.08
N GLU A 213 -25.00 -2.48 -35.45
CA GLU A 213 -24.84 -2.77 -34.03
C GLU A 213 -24.56 -1.47 -33.22
N GLY A 214 -24.85 -0.30 -33.80
CA GLY A 214 -24.58 0.98 -33.16
C GLY A 214 -23.08 1.28 -33.02
N GLY A 215 -22.27 0.75 -33.93
CA GLY A 215 -20.83 0.98 -33.95
C GLY A 215 -20.04 0.23 -32.86
N LEU A 216 -20.67 -0.68 -32.12
CA LEU A 216 -20.03 -1.40 -31.01
C LEU A 216 -18.86 -2.25 -31.50
N MET A 217 -17.75 -2.17 -30.76
CA MET A 217 -16.54 -2.97 -30.96
C MET A 217 -16.38 -3.98 -29.82
N ASN A 218 -15.51 -4.98 -30.00
CA ASN A 218 -15.18 -5.91 -28.93
C ASN A 218 -14.25 -5.25 -27.88
N TRP A 219 -14.30 -5.78 -26.67
CA TRP A 219 -13.36 -5.43 -25.62
C TRP A 219 -11.91 -5.58 -26.09
N ARG A 220 -11.11 -4.54 -25.92
CA ARG A 220 -9.69 -4.54 -26.27
C ARG A 220 -8.90 -3.62 -25.36
N LYS A 221 -7.67 -3.99 -25.08
CA LYS A 221 -6.67 -3.07 -24.53
C LYS A 221 -6.32 -2.02 -25.58
N LYS A 222 -5.99 -0.82 -25.16
CA LYS A 222 -5.56 0.26 -26.07
C LYS A 222 -4.34 -0.16 -26.89
N SER A 223 -3.39 -0.88 -26.25
CA SER A 223 -2.21 -1.45 -26.92
C SER A 223 -2.52 -2.46 -28.04
N ASP A 224 -3.68 -3.13 -27.99
CA ASP A 224 -4.15 -4.08 -29.02
C ASP A 224 -4.98 -3.42 -30.13
N MET A 225 -5.18 -2.11 -30.07
CA MET A 225 -5.92 -1.34 -31.06
C MET A 225 -4.98 -0.83 -32.17
N PRO A 226 -5.53 -0.49 -33.37
CA PRO A 226 -4.75 0.27 -34.35
C PRO A 226 -4.21 1.57 -33.72
N SER A 227 -2.97 1.95 -34.07
CA SER A 227 -2.30 3.14 -33.49
C SER A 227 -3.14 4.42 -33.58
N LEU A 228 -3.86 4.60 -34.70
CA LEU A 228 -4.79 5.71 -34.89
C LEU A 228 -5.87 5.77 -33.80
N TYR A 229 -6.39 4.61 -33.36
CA TYR A 229 -7.41 4.55 -32.31
C TYR A 229 -6.80 4.70 -30.92
N ALA A 230 -5.68 4.06 -30.69
CA ALA A 230 -4.94 4.17 -29.43
C ALA A 230 -4.58 5.64 -29.11
N GLU A 231 -4.03 6.35 -30.13
CA GLU A 231 -3.72 7.79 -30.02
C GLU A 231 -4.97 8.65 -29.88
N GLY A 232 -6.04 8.33 -30.62
CA GLY A 232 -7.30 9.09 -30.58
C GLY A 232 -8.10 8.90 -29.28
N LEU A 233 -7.82 7.86 -28.53
CA LEU A 233 -8.42 7.58 -27.22
C LEU A 233 -7.55 8.07 -26.05
N GLU A 234 -6.46 8.76 -26.31
CA GLU A 234 -5.64 9.38 -25.27
C GLU A 234 -6.42 10.47 -24.55
N GLY A 235 -6.58 10.34 -23.23
CA GLY A 235 -7.35 11.31 -22.41
C GLY A 235 -8.87 11.29 -22.65
N VAL A 236 -9.42 10.27 -23.32
CA VAL A 236 -10.88 10.11 -23.51
C VAL A 236 -11.42 9.21 -22.40
N ASP A 237 -12.22 9.78 -21.50
CA ASP A 237 -12.85 9.06 -20.40
C ASP A 237 -14.11 8.30 -20.85
N VAL A 238 -14.61 7.42 -19.96
CA VAL A 238 -15.89 6.72 -20.16
C VAL A 238 -17.02 7.72 -20.39
N GLY A 239 -17.81 7.49 -21.43
CA GLY A 239 -18.88 8.38 -21.87
C GLY A 239 -18.45 9.48 -22.84
N GLN A 240 -17.15 9.78 -22.93
CA GLN A 240 -16.62 10.83 -23.81
C GLN A 240 -16.35 10.33 -25.23
N VAL A 241 -16.23 11.29 -26.13
CA VAL A 241 -16.04 11.06 -27.57
C VAL A 241 -14.73 11.69 -28.04
N SER A 242 -14.01 10.98 -28.90
CA SER A 242 -12.76 11.46 -29.49
C SER A 242 -12.99 12.60 -30.50
N SER A 243 -11.97 13.38 -30.79
CA SER A 243 -11.92 14.18 -32.03
C SER A 243 -11.98 13.26 -33.24
N PRO A 244 -12.43 13.77 -34.43
CA PRO A 244 -12.44 12.97 -35.65
C PRO A 244 -11.04 12.54 -36.10
N LEU A 245 -10.83 11.24 -36.24
CA LEU A 245 -9.57 10.61 -36.61
C LEU A 245 -9.56 10.29 -38.10
N LYS A 246 -8.61 10.84 -38.85
CA LYS A 246 -8.54 10.66 -40.29
C LYS A 246 -7.78 9.38 -40.68
N SER A 247 -8.41 8.55 -41.51
CA SER A 247 -7.81 7.38 -42.13
C SER A 247 -8.03 7.34 -43.66
N GLY A 248 -7.54 6.30 -44.31
CA GLY A 248 -7.82 6.04 -45.72
C GLY A 248 -9.29 5.67 -46.00
N ALA A 249 -10.06 5.22 -45.00
CA ALA A 249 -11.45 4.85 -45.09
C ALA A 249 -12.42 6.06 -44.89
N GLY A 250 -11.94 7.13 -44.22
CA GLY A 250 -12.73 8.28 -43.84
C GLY A 250 -12.31 8.88 -42.49
N LEU A 251 -13.26 9.44 -41.77
CA LEU A 251 -13.10 10.00 -40.43
C LEU A 251 -13.82 9.09 -39.41
N HIS A 252 -13.05 8.67 -38.40
CA HIS A 252 -13.58 7.88 -37.31
C HIS A 252 -13.84 8.79 -36.10
N ILE A 253 -14.98 8.61 -35.47
CA ILE A 253 -15.34 9.20 -34.18
C ILE A 253 -15.49 8.02 -33.23
N LEU A 254 -14.77 8.03 -32.12
CA LEU A 254 -14.78 6.94 -31.14
C LEU A 254 -15.42 7.42 -29.85
N LYS A 255 -16.19 6.55 -29.20
CA LYS A 255 -16.73 6.78 -27.85
C LYS A 255 -16.31 5.64 -26.95
N VAL A 256 -15.76 5.94 -25.78
CA VAL A 256 -15.52 4.94 -24.75
C VAL A 256 -16.83 4.70 -24.00
N GLU A 257 -17.36 3.48 -24.10
CA GLU A 257 -18.58 3.08 -23.38
C GLU A 257 -18.28 2.62 -21.97
N GLU A 258 -17.29 1.75 -21.84
CA GLU A 258 -16.94 1.13 -20.55
C GLU A 258 -15.44 0.81 -20.49
N LYS A 259 -14.93 0.70 -19.27
CA LYS A 259 -13.61 0.16 -18.95
C LYS A 259 -13.76 -1.05 -18.03
N ARG A 260 -12.91 -2.06 -18.15
CA ARG A 260 -12.81 -3.18 -17.21
C ARG A 260 -11.37 -3.61 -16.99
N GLY A 261 -11.08 -4.18 -15.82
CA GLY A 261 -9.75 -4.69 -15.42
C GLY A 261 -9.57 -4.57 -13.92
N ASP A 262 -8.53 -5.23 -13.40
CA ASP A 262 -8.26 -5.32 -11.96
C ASP A 262 -7.94 -3.96 -11.31
N PHE A 263 -7.51 -2.99 -12.11
CA PHE A 263 -7.12 -1.65 -11.66
C PHE A 263 -8.11 -0.57 -12.06
N VAL A 264 -9.24 -0.93 -12.67
CA VAL A 264 -10.32 0.04 -12.96
C VAL A 264 -10.92 0.49 -11.64
N GLN A 265 -10.78 1.77 -11.35
CA GLN A 265 -11.20 2.36 -10.08
C GLN A 265 -11.86 3.71 -10.31
N TYR A 266 -12.99 3.90 -9.68
CA TYR A 266 -13.72 5.16 -9.65
C TYR A 266 -13.84 5.65 -8.21
N GLU A 267 -13.75 6.96 -8.02
CA GLU A 267 -13.88 7.61 -6.73
C GLU A 267 -14.96 8.68 -6.80
N ASP A 268 -15.92 8.60 -5.87
CA ASP A 268 -16.85 9.70 -5.68
C ASP A 268 -16.12 10.86 -5.00
N GLN A 269 -16.20 12.03 -5.60
CA GLN A 269 -15.57 13.25 -5.12
C GLN A 269 -16.58 14.38 -5.00
N TRP A 270 -16.38 15.22 -4.00
CA TRP A 270 -17.21 16.38 -3.67
C TRP A 270 -16.37 17.64 -3.69
N LEU A 271 -16.92 18.69 -4.28
CA LEU A 271 -16.38 20.04 -4.24
C LEU A 271 -17.24 20.85 -3.28
N VAL A 272 -16.62 21.33 -2.20
CA VAL A 272 -17.33 22.09 -1.18
C VAL A 272 -16.64 23.40 -0.87
N ARG A 273 -17.39 24.36 -0.30
CA ARG A 273 -16.83 25.52 0.39
C ARG A 273 -17.33 25.55 1.83
N HIS A 274 -16.51 26.05 2.75
CA HIS A 274 -16.87 26.08 4.16
C HIS A 274 -16.41 27.35 4.86
N ILE A 275 -16.97 27.61 6.03
CA ILE A 275 -16.51 28.60 7.00
C ILE A 275 -16.24 27.89 8.31
N LEU A 276 -15.05 28.12 8.87
CA LEU A 276 -14.60 27.58 10.16
C LEU A 276 -14.45 28.70 11.17
N LEU A 277 -15.00 28.52 12.37
CA LEU A 277 -14.66 29.32 13.55
C LEU A 277 -14.08 28.42 14.65
N MET A 278 -12.89 28.78 15.14
CA MET A 278 -12.20 28.05 16.20
C MET A 278 -12.49 28.67 17.57
N PRO A 279 -12.91 27.87 18.57
CA PRO A 279 -12.97 28.36 19.94
C PRO A 279 -11.60 28.85 20.43
N SER A 280 -11.60 29.91 21.25
CA SER A 280 -10.40 30.53 21.81
C SER A 280 -10.61 31.03 23.24
N GLU A 281 -9.58 31.54 23.88
CA GLU A 281 -9.70 32.12 25.24
C GLU A 281 -10.66 33.30 25.32
N ILE A 282 -10.85 34.02 24.21
CA ILE A 282 -11.74 35.20 24.14
C ILE A 282 -13.10 34.88 23.51
N ARG A 283 -13.23 33.75 22.84
CA ARG A 283 -14.48 33.28 22.20
C ARG A 283 -14.62 31.76 22.49
N ASN A 284 -15.44 31.45 23.49
CA ASN A 284 -15.70 30.08 23.89
C ASN A 284 -16.52 29.31 22.82
N GLU A 285 -16.74 28.02 23.04
CA GLU A 285 -17.46 27.15 22.10
C GLU A 285 -18.87 27.66 21.78
N GLU A 286 -19.66 28.02 22.81
CA GLU A 286 -21.03 28.55 22.67
C GLU A 286 -21.06 29.84 21.83
N ALA A 287 -20.12 30.75 22.09
CA ALA A 287 -20.01 32.01 21.36
C ALA A 287 -19.58 31.77 19.89
N SER A 288 -18.67 30.84 19.64
CA SER A 288 -18.25 30.47 18.31
C SER A 288 -19.40 29.85 17.49
N GLU A 289 -20.15 28.95 18.11
CA GLU A 289 -21.33 28.33 17.46
C GLU A 289 -22.41 29.38 17.13
N LEU A 290 -22.78 30.24 18.07
CA LEU A 290 -23.78 31.29 17.87
C LEU A 290 -23.36 32.28 16.78
N GLU A 291 -22.10 32.69 16.77
CA GLU A 291 -21.56 33.57 15.72
C GLU A 291 -21.62 32.89 14.34
N LEU A 292 -21.23 31.62 14.26
CA LEU A 292 -21.27 30.90 13.01
C LEU A 292 -22.71 30.67 12.50
N ILE A 293 -23.66 30.44 13.42
CA ILE A 293 -25.10 30.36 13.06
C ILE A 293 -25.58 31.69 12.47
N ASP A 294 -25.12 32.84 13.00
CA ASP A 294 -25.50 34.16 12.47
C ASP A 294 -24.88 34.41 11.08
N ILE A 295 -23.62 34.04 10.87
CA ILE A 295 -22.96 34.12 9.56
C ILE A 295 -23.68 33.21 8.54
N ARG A 296 -24.04 31.99 8.92
CA ARG A 296 -24.84 31.08 8.09
C ARG A 296 -26.17 31.69 7.68
N LYS A 297 -26.87 32.35 8.61
CA LYS A 297 -28.15 33.05 8.28
C LYS A 297 -27.94 34.15 7.23
N ARG A 298 -26.83 34.88 7.30
CA ARG A 298 -26.49 35.91 6.30
C ARG A 298 -26.31 35.27 4.92
N VAL A 299 -25.63 34.11 4.82
CA VAL A 299 -25.52 33.33 3.57
C VAL A 299 -26.92 32.95 3.03
N ILE A 300 -27.78 32.39 3.90
CA ILE A 300 -29.12 31.94 3.51
C ILE A 300 -29.99 33.14 3.03
N ASN A 301 -29.76 34.33 3.60
CA ASN A 301 -30.42 35.55 3.23
C ASN A 301 -29.84 36.22 1.96
N GLY A 302 -28.83 35.59 1.30
CA GLY A 302 -28.32 35.99 0.01
C GLY A 302 -27.03 36.81 0.04
N GLU A 303 -26.36 36.92 1.18
CA GLU A 303 -24.99 37.45 1.22
C GLU A 303 -24.01 36.47 0.58
N ASP A 304 -23.00 37.02 -0.11
CA ASP A 304 -22.05 36.22 -0.84
C ASP A 304 -21.17 35.37 0.11
N PHE A 305 -21.23 34.05 -0.05
CA PHE A 305 -20.49 33.08 0.77
C PHE A 305 -18.99 33.36 0.75
N SER A 306 -18.44 33.62 -0.44
CA SER A 306 -16.99 33.84 -0.61
C SER A 306 -16.51 35.08 0.16
N THR A 307 -17.33 36.14 0.18
CA THR A 307 -17.04 37.36 0.94
C THR A 307 -17.03 37.07 2.44
N LEU A 308 -18.06 36.37 2.93
CA LEU A 308 -18.17 36.00 4.35
C LEU A 308 -17.04 35.03 4.78
N ALA A 309 -16.66 34.09 3.93
CA ALA A 309 -15.54 33.21 4.21
C ALA A 309 -14.22 33.97 4.35
N LYS A 310 -13.95 34.94 3.44
CA LYS A 310 -12.74 35.79 3.54
C LYS A 310 -12.72 36.69 4.78
N GLU A 311 -13.88 37.10 5.26
CA GLU A 311 -14.01 37.99 6.43
C GLU A 311 -13.95 37.23 7.75
N PHE A 312 -14.60 36.07 7.82
CA PHE A 312 -14.84 35.38 9.08
C PHE A 312 -14.15 34.04 9.23
N SER A 313 -13.86 33.32 8.11
CA SER A 313 -13.29 31.97 8.23
C SER A 313 -11.88 32.00 8.81
N GLU A 314 -11.66 31.17 9.80
CA GLU A 314 -10.35 30.96 10.44
C GLU A 314 -9.59 29.77 9.84
N ASP A 315 -10.11 29.17 8.75
CA ASP A 315 -9.35 28.16 8.02
C ASP A 315 -8.25 28.80 7.16
N PRO A 316 -6.95 28.56 7.48
CA PRO A 316 -5.85 29.17 6.75
C PRO A 316 -5.71 28.66 5.30
N GLY A 317 -6.28 27.48 5.00
CA GLY A 317 -6.19 26.84 3.67
C GLY A 317 -7.18 27.39 2.67
N SER A 318 -8.39 27.71 3.09
CA SER A 318 -9.50 28.05 2.20
C SER A 318 -10.10 29.45 2.38
N ALA A 319 -9.93 30.10 3.56
CA ALA A 319 -10.54 31.41 3.83
C ALA A 319 -10.32 32.44 2.72
N GLN A 320 -9.08 32.62 2.25
CA GLN A 320 -8.74 33.58 1.21
C GLN A 320 -9.21 33.17 -0.19
N LYS A 321 -9.55 31.88 -0.37
CA LYS A 321 -10.16 31.34 -1.58
C LYS A 321 -11.71 31.38 -1.53
N GLY A 322 -12.27 32.09 -0.55
CA GLY A 322 -13.74 32.15 -0.35
C GLY A 322 -14.33 30.90 0.29
N GLY A 323 -13.52 30.15 1.04
CA GLY A 323 -13.90 28.94 1.72
C GLY A 323 -13.85 27.68 0.85
N GLU A 324 -13.51 27.80 -0.44
CA GLU A 324 -13.51 26.68 -1.38
C GLU A 324 -12.32 25.73 -1.09
N LEU A 325 -12.65 24.43 -1.01
CA LEU A 325 -11.71 23.33 -0.90
C LEU A 325 -11.53 22.68 -2.28
N ASP A 326 -10.40 22.00 -2.46
CA ASP A 326 -10.21 21.18 -3.66
C ASP A 326 -11.17 19.98 -3.64
N TRP A 327 -11.30 19.28 -4.77
CA TRP A 327 -12.07 18.04 -4.85
C TRP A 327 -11.60 17.02 -3.83
N MET A 328 -12.52 16.48 -3.04
CA MET A 328 -12.22 15.56 -1.95
C MET A 328 -12.94 14.23 -2.12
N GLY A 329 -12.21 13.12 -1.89
CA GLY A 329 -12.78 11.80 -1.69
C GLY A 329 -13.13 11.54 -0.22
N LYS A 330 -13.63 10.34 0.06
CA LYS A 330 -13.86 9.88 1.44
C LYS A 330 -12.55 9.59 2.18
N GLY A 331 -12.57 9.74 3.51
CA GLY A 331 -11.43 9.43 4.38
C GLY A 331 -10.35 10.51 4.46
N ILE A 332 -10.57 11.69 3.86
CA ILE A 332 -9.59 12.80 3.81
C ILE A 332 -9.84 13.81 4.95
N THR A 333 -11.09 13.99 5.37
CA THR A 333 -11.51 14.99 6.34
C THR A 333 -11.95 14.35 7.64
N ALA A 334 -12.23 15.20 8.68
CA ALA A 334 -12.86 14.73 9.91
C ALA A 334 -14.21 14.04 9.61
N ALA A 335 -14.55 13.03 10.40
CA ALA A 335 -15.72 12.17 10.14
C ALA A 335 -17.04 12.98 10.09
N GLU A 336 -17.20 13.98 10.92
CA GLU A 336 -18.37 14.85 10.97
C GLU A 336 -18.46 15.75 9.73
N PHE A 337 -17.31 16.22 9.24
CA PHE A 337 -17.24 17.01 8.02
C PHE A 337 -17.62 16.15 6.79
N GLU A 338 -17.04 14.93 6.70
CA GLU A 338 -17.37 13.97 5.65
C GLU A 338 -18.85 13.58 5.68
N ALA A 339 -19.38 13.24 6.85
CA ALA A 339 -20.79 12.89 7.00
C ALA A 339 -21.71 14.02 6.52
N THR A 340 -21.31 15.28 6.69
CA THR A 340 -22.10 16.43 6.26
C THR A 340 -22.11 16.57 4.74
N PHE A 341 -20.95 16.62 4.06
CA PHE A 341 -20.93 16.87 2.62
C PHE A 341 -21.43 15.67 1.80
N THR A 342 -21.34 14.45 2.34
CA THR A 342 -21.84 13.26 1.63
C THR A 342 -23.36 13.10 1.69
N THR A 343 -24.05 13.86 2.53
CA THR A 343 -25.51 13.71 2.75
C THR A 343 -26.34 14.91 2.28
N ILE A 344 -25.74 16.07 2.04
CA ILE A 344 -26.45 17.25 1.56
C ILE A 344 -26.55 17.26 0.04
N GLU A 345 -27.55 17.97 -0.48
CA GLU A 345 -27.75 18.19 -1.92
C GLU A 345 -26.89 19.36 -2.41
N GLU A 346 -26.56 19.35 -3.70
CA GLU A 346 -25.82 20.43 -4.37
C GLU A 346 -26.53 21.78 -4.23
N GLY A 347 -25.75 22.81 -3.93
CA GLY A 347 -26.24 24.17 -3.70
C GLY A 347 -26.89 24.39 -2.32
N ILE A 348 -26.91 23.41 -1.46
CA ILE A 348 -27.47 23.51 -0.11
C ILE A 348 -26.37 23.85 0.90
N VAL A 349 -26.67 24.78 1.79
CA VAL A 349 -25.83 25.15 2.94
C VAL A 349 -26.23 24.31 4.15
N SER A 350 -25.27 23.56 4.71
CA SER A 350 -25.49 22.68 5.86
C SER A 350 -25.91 23.43 7.13
N GLU A 351 -26.43 22.72 8.12
CA GLU A 351 -26.45 23.23 9.49
C GLU A 351 -25.02 23.39 10.04
N VAL A 352 -24.87 24.15 11.13
CA VAL A 352 -23.60 24.26 11.84
C VAL A 352 -23.32 22.91 12.56
N PHE A 353 -22.10 22.43 12.43
CA PHE A 353 -21.63 21.21 13.08
C PHE A 353 -20.22 21.41 13.66
N GLN A 354 -19.81 20.54 14.57
CA GLN A 354 -18.53 20.61 15.26
C GLN A 354 -17.60 19.49 14.80
N THR A 355 -16.30 19.80 14.67
CA THR A 355 -15.20 18.85 14.54
C THR A 355 -14.13 19.13 15.60
N GLU A 356 -13.03 18.38 15.59
CA GLU A 356 -11.87 18.66 16.45
C GLU A 356 -11.21 20.03 16.18
N PHE A 357 -11.45 20.63 15.01
CA PHE A 357 -10.90 21.92 14.61
C PHE A 357 -11.77 23.12 15.04
N GLY A 358 -13.03 22.90 15.35
CA GLY A 358 -13.99 23.94 15.70
C GLY A 358 -15.37 23.72 15.09
N PHE A 359 -16.09 24.82 14.89
CA PHE A 359 -17.43 24.82 14.31
C PHE A 359 -17.37 25.17 12.83
N HIS A 360 -18.13 24.44 12.04
CA HIS A 360 -18.19 24.57 10.58
C HIS A 360 -19.66 24.69 10.12
N PHE A 361 -19.86 25.31 9.00
CA PHE A 361 -20.90 24.98 8.04
C PHE A 361 -20.30 24.95 6.64
N LEU A 362 -20.91 24.22 5.73
CA LEU A 362 -20.42 24.06 4.38
C LEU A 362 -21.57 24.14 3.37
N GLU A 363 -21.19 24.34 2.11
CA GLU A 363 -22.08 24.24 0.96
C GLU A 363 -21.47 23.27 -0.06
N LEU A 364 -22.27 22.34 -0.55
CA LEU A 364 -21.86 21.45 -1.63
C LEU A 364 -21.99 22.18 -2.96
N LEU A 365 -20.87 22.37 -3.66
CA LEU A 365 -20.83 23.08 -4.94
C LEU A 365 -21.05 22.14 -6.12
N ASP A 366 -20.48 20.93 -6.07
CA ASP A 366 -20.54 19.93 -7.14
C ASP A 366 -20.16 18.55 -6.59
N GLN A 367 -20.58 17.50 -7.30
CA GLN A 367 -20.15 16.14 -7.05
C GLN A 367 -19.83 15.41 -8.36
N ARG A 368 -18.84 14.52 -8.33
CA ARG A 368 -18.46 13.74 -9.50
C ARG A 368 -18.02 12.35 -9.12
N ASN A 369 -18.11 11.43 -10.07
CA ASN A 369 -17.44 10.12 -9.99
C ASN A 369 -16.21 10.18 -10.90
N LYS A 370 -15.01 10.34 -10.28
CA LYS A 370 -13.74 10.48 -11.02
C LYS A 370 -13.17 9.10 -11.34
N ASP A 371 -12.76 8.93 -12.59
CA ASP A 371 -11.96 7.78 -13.01
C ASP A 371 -10.53 7.92 -12.46
N MET A 372 -10.18 7.02 -11.53
CA MET A 372 -8.87 6.94 -10.88
C MET A 372 -8.01 5.80 -11.43
N THR A 373 -8.42 5.22 -12.56
CA THR A 373 -7.77 4.04 -13.15
C THR A 373 -6.29 4.32 -13.47
N ASN A 374 -5.97 5.47 -14.05
CA ASN A 374 -4.59 5.82 -14.38
C ASN A 374 -3.74 5.94 -13.13
N GLU A 375 -4.22 6.65 -12.11
CA GLU A 375 -3.54 6.81 -10.83
C GLU A 375 -3.33 5.44 -10.13
N ALA A 376 -4.32 4.56 -10.20
CA ALA A 376 -4.22 3.20 -9.65
C ALA A 376 -3.17 2.36 -10.40
N ILE A 377 -3.12 2.46 -11.73
CA ILE A 377 -2.13 1.79 -12.57
C ILE A 377 -0.73 2.33 -12.29
N GLU A 378 -0.55 3.65 -12.24
CA GLU A 378 0.72 4.29 -11.94
C GLU A 378 1.25 3.90 -10.57
N ASN A 379 0.41 3.94 -9.54
CA ASN A 379 0.76 3.49 -8.20
C ASN A 379 1.17 2.01 -8.18
N ARG A 380 0.44 1.16 -8.88
CA ARG A 380 0.78 -0.26 -8.97
C ARG A 380 2.10 -0.49 -9.71
N ALA A 381 2.28 0.18 -10.84
CA ALA A 381 3.52 0.11 -11.62
C ALA A 381 4.73 0.59 -10.82
N PHE A 382 4.59 1.71 -10.11
CA PHE A 382 5.62 2.23 -9.22
C PHE A 382 6.01 1.21 -8.15
N ASN A 383 5.03 0.60 -7.49
CA ASN A 383 5.28 -0.41 -6.46
C ASN A 383 5.99 -1.65 -7.01
N ILE A 384 5.65 -2.10 -8.23
CA ILE A 384 6.33 -3.23 -8.87
C ILE A 384 7.79 -2.85 -9.18
N LEU A 385 8.02 -1.71 -9.80
CA LEU A 385 9.36 -1.23 -10.14
C LEU A 385 10.21 -0.98 -8.89
N TYR A 386 9.62 -0.37 -7.85
CA TYR A 386 10.28 -0.17 -6.57
C TYR A 386 10.69 -1.49 -5.93
N SER A 387 9.78 -2.48 -5.90
CA SER A 387 10.08 -3.80 -5.34
C SER A 387 11.24 -4.48 -6.08
N ARG A 388 11.28 -4.44 -7.40
CA ARG A 388 12.39 -4.99 -8.20
C ARG A 388 13.73 -4.33 -7.88
N LYS A 389 13.74 -3.00 -7.87
CA LYS A 389 14.96 -2.23 -7.52
C LYS A 389 15.39 -2.48 -6.08
N TYR A 390 14.42 -2.64 -5.18
CA TYR A 390 14.69 -2.96 -3.78
C TYR A 390 15.38 -4.32 -3.65
N ASP A 391 14.84 -5.35 -4.30
CA ASP A 391 15.39 -6.71 -4.26
C ASP A 391 16.81 -6.77 -4.85
N GLU A 392 17.03 -6.10 -5.99
CA GLU A 392 18.34 -5.99 -6.64
C GLU A 392 19.37 -5.26 -5.75
N GLU A 393 19.00 -4.11 -5.20
CA GLU A 393 19.87 -3.32 -4.34
C GLU A 393 20.14 -4.02 -3.01
N LEU A 394 19.14 -4.73 -2.46
CA LEU A 394 19.33 -5.56 -1.27
C LEU A 394 20.35 -6.67 -1.53
N GLU A 395 20.21 -7.40 -2.64
CA GLU A 395 21.16 -8.45 -3.02
C GLU A 395 22.58 -7.90 -3.17
N ASN A 396 22.74 -6.77 -3.86
CA ASN A 396 24.01 -6.09 -4.03
C ASN A 396 24.61 -5.63 -2.68
N THR A 397 23.77 -5.04 -1.82
CA THR A 397 24.19 -4.60 -0.48
C THR A 397 24.66 -5.78 0.37
N LEU A 398 23.90 -6.87 0.39
CA LEU A 398 24.26 -8.08 1.16
C LEU A 398 25.52 -8.75 0.62
N ARG A 399 25.68 -8.81 -0.70
CA ARG A 399 26.87 -9.36 -1.36
C ARG A 399 28.11 -8.52 -1.04
N SER A 400 28.03 -7.20 -1.12
CA SER A 400 29.13 -6.29 -0.78
C SER A 400 29.51 -6.41 0.70
N MET A 401 28.51 -6.38 1.59
CA MET A 401 28.73 -6.53 3.02
C MET A 401 29.41 -7.87 3.36
N ARG A 402 28.99 -8.96 2.73
CA ARG A 402 29.60 -10.28 2.92
C ARG A 402 31.03 -10.35 2.38
N ALA A 403 31.31 -9.70 1.25
CA ALA A 403 32.66 -9.68 0.64
C ALA A 403 33.67 -8.85 1.45
N GLU A 404 33.22 -7.81 2.14
CA GLU A 404 34.06 -6.92 2.95
C GLU A 404 34.30 -7.49 4.36
N ALA A 405 33.44 -8.38 4.85
CA ALA A 405 33.48 -8.90 6.20
C ALA A 405 34.62 -9.91 6.41
N PHE A 406 35.21 -9.86 7.60
CA PHE A 406 36.08 -10.92 8.08
C PHE A 406 35.23 -12.09 8.60
N VAL A 407 35.39 -13.26 7.97
CA VAL A 407 34.69 -14.48 8.40
C VAL A 407 35.68 -15.62 8.54
N GLU A 408 35.77 -16.20 9.73
CA GLU A 408 36.58 -17.36 10.02
C GLU A 408 35.71 -18.51 10.54
N ILE A 409 35.58 -19.57 9.74
CA ILE A 409 34.89 -20.80 10.14
C ILE A 409 35.92 -21.68 10.89
N LYS A 410 35.61 -22.04 12.13
CA LYS A 410 36.46 -22.90 12.95
C LYS A 410 36.24 -24.36 12.54
N ASP A 411 37.35 -25.10 12.49
CA ASP A 411 37.33 -26.56 12.33
C ASP A 411 36.83 -27.17 13.66
N LEU A 412 35.72 -27.84 13.63
CA LEU A 412 35.03 -28.39 14.80
C LEU A 412 35.21 -29.91 14.91
N ASP A 413 36.29 -30.46 14.28
CA ASP A 413 36.64 -31.89 14.36
C ASP A 413 36.88 -32.41 15.78
#